data_1d989264e8f61b860113b5a400487882
#
_entry.id   1d989264e8f61b860113b5a400487882
#
_cell.length_a   1.000
_cell.length_b   1.000
_cell.length_c   1.000
_cell.angle_alpha   90.00
_cell.angle_beta   90.00
_cell.angle_gamma   90.00
#
_symmetry.space_group_name_H-M   'P 1'
#
loop_
_entity.id
_entity.type
_entity.pdbx_description
1 polymer ?
#
loop_
_entity_poly.entity_id
_entity_poly.type
_entity_poly.pdbx_seq_one_letter_code
_entity_poly.pdbx_strand_id
1 'polypeptide(L)'
;MKDTLEIRWHGRGGQGAKTAALLLAEVAFKTGKNAQGFPEYGPERMGAPITAYDRISDHPIRVHSNIYDPQYVVVVDETLLEIVDVTAGLREDGAILINTSRSKDEIIPHLKGYKGKVYTVDAKKIAMDTLGKNFPNTPMLAAIVKVTGVIEDETFLNEMEGSFKHKFAKKPEV
;
A
#
# COMPACT_ATOMS: atom_id res chain seq x y z
N MET A 1 -0.82 -22.11 -3.66
CA MET A 1 0.02 -21.05 -4.22
C MET A 1 0.62 -20.25 -3.07
N LYS A 2 1.66 -20.83 -2.41
CA LYS A 2 2.29 -20.22 -1.20
C LYS A 2 3.28 -19.10 -1.52
N ASP A 3 3.55 -18.82 -2.79
CA ASP A 3 4.68 -17.99 -3.22
C ASP A 3 4.25 -16.66 -3.89
N THR A 4 2.97 -16.29 -3.80
CA THR A 4 2.47 -15.01 -4.30
C THR A 4 2.12 -14.12 -3.13
N LEU A 5 2.78 -12.97 -3.02
CA LEU A 5 2.44 -11.92 -2.08
C LEU A 5 1.20 -11.18 -2.58
N GLU A 6 0.18 -11.07 -1.75
CA GLU A 6 -1.07 -10.36 -2.06
C GLU A 6 -1.31 -9.24 -1.05
N ILE A 7 -1.45 -8.02 -1.58
CA ILE A 7 -1.64 -6.80 -0.80
C ILE A 7 -2.93 -6.12 -1.26
N ARG A 8 -3.72 -5.63 -0.31
CA ARG A 8 -4.89 -4.79 -0.56
C ARG A 8 -4.69 -3.42 0.07
N TRP A 9 -4.89 -2.39 -0.73
CA TRP A 9 -4.80 -1.00 -0.34
C TRP A 9 -6.18 -0.40 -0.15
N HIS A 10 -6.38 0.31 0.94
CA HIS A 10 -7.56 1.12 1.21
C HIS A 10 -7.17 2.58 1.32
N GLY A 11 -7.86 3.43 0.58
CA GLY A 11 -7.68 4.87 0.60
C GLY A 11 -8.94 5.59 0.15
N ARG A 12 -8.84 6.90 0.01
CA ARG A 12 -9.89 7.71 -0.62
C ARG A 12 -9.42 8.21 -1.98
N GLY A 13 -10.34 8.46 -2.87
CA GLY A 13 -10.05 9.08 -4.17
C GLY A 13 -9.22 10.36 -3.98
N GLY A 14 -8.09 10.47 -4.69
CA GLY A 14 -7.16 11.59 -4.59
C GLY A 14 -6.01 11.43 -3.58
N GLN A 15 -5.99 10.37 -2.76
CA GLN A 15 -4.92 10.17 -1.76
C GLN A 15 -3.75 9.32 -2.26
N GLY A 16 -3.81 8.84 -3.50
CA GLY A 16 -2.71 8.13 -4.14
C GLY A 16 -2.56 6.64 -3.79
N ALA A 17 -3.56 5.98 -3.18
CA ALA A 17 -3.50 4.55 -2.89
C ALA A 17 -3.34 3.71 -4.18
N LYS A 18 -4.12 4.02 -5.23
CA LYS A 18 -3.96 3.43 -6.57
C LYS A 18 -2.54 3.67 -7.13
N THR A 19 -2.04 4.88 -7.00
CA THR A 19 -0.70 5.24 -7.49
C THR A 19 0.38 4.45 -6.76
N ALA A 20 0.26 4.27 -5.43
CA ALA A 20 1.20 3.49 -4.64
C ALA A 20 1.20 2.01 -5.07
N ALA A 21 0.02 1.40 -5.26
CA ALA A 21 -0.09 0.03 -5.74
C ALA A 21 0.56 -0.13 -7.12
N LEU A 22 0.21 0.71 -8.09
CA LEU A 22 0.80 0.65 -9.44
C LEU A 22 2.32 0.83 -9.42
N LEU A 23 2.82 1.70 -8.55
CA LEU A 23 4.26 1.96 -8.42
C LEU A 23 4.99 0.76 -7.77
N LEU A 24 4.37 0.12 -6.77
CA LEU A 24 4.92 -1.10 -6.17
C LEU A 24 5.06 -2.22 -7.21
N ALA A 25 4.02 -2.44 -8.01
CA ALA A 25 4.06 -3.43 -9.07
C ALA A 25 5.15 -3.11 -10.13
N GLU A 26 5.26 -1.83 -10.53
CA GLU A 26 6.30 -1.36 -11.47
C GLU A 26 7.71 -1.65 -10.94
N VAL A 27 7.98 -1.26 -9.69
CA VAL A 27 9.29 -1.47 -9.06
C VAL A 27 9.58 -2.96 -8.89
N ALA A 28 8.61 -3.75 -8.41
CA ALA A 28 8.77 -5.20 -8.30
C ALA A 28 9.09 -5.86 -9.64
N PHE A 29 8.42 -5.43 -10.72
CA PHE A 29 8.69 -5.93 -12.07
C PHE A 29 10.13 -5.59 -12.53
N LYS A 30 10.61 -4.37 -12.27
CA LYS A 30 11.97 -3.95 -12.60
C LYS A 30 13.05 -4.76 -11.86
N THR A 31 12.72 -5.30 -10.69
CA THR A 31 13.61 -6.20 -9.92
C THR A 31 13.55 -7.66 -10.37
N GLY A 32 12.86 -7.95 -11.46
CA GLY A 32 12.76 -9.30 -12.06
C GLY A 32 11.63 -10.16 -11.53
N LYS A 33 10.71 -9.62 -10.71
CA LYS A 33 9.53 -10.33 -10.23
C LYS A 33 8.38 -10.23 -11.23
N ASN A 34 7.45 -11.20 -11.16
CA ASN A 34 6.15 -11.05 -11.80
C ASN A 34 5.26 -10.21 -10.88
N ALA A 35 4.62 -9.18 -11.41
CA ALA A 35 3.82 -8.27 -10.62
C ALA A 35 2.54 -7.84 -11.36
N GLN A 36 1.46 -7.66 -10.60
CA GLN A 36 0.21 -7.06 -11.04
C GLN A 36 -0.19 -6.01 -10.02
N GLY A 37 -0.38 -4.77 -10.47
CA GLY A 37 -0.98 -3.70 -9.68
C GLY A 37 -2.22 -3.20 -10.39
N PHE A 38 -3.37 -3.15 -9.71
CA PHE A 38 -4.63 -2.73 -10.32
C PHE A 38 -5.60 -2.15 -9.28
N PRO A 39 -6.41 -1.14 -9.68
CA PRO A 39 -7.49 -0.65 -8.84
C PRO A 39 -8.70 -1.58 -8.90
N GLU A 40 -9.55 -1.52 -7.89
CA GLU A 40 -10.91 -2.00 -8.00
C GLU A 40 -11.69 -1.03 -8.92
N TYR A 41 -12.29 -1.61 -9.97
CA TYR A 41 -13.06 -0.81 -10.92
C TYR A 41 -14.45 -0.50 -10.37
N GLY A 42 -14.77 0.77 -10.25
CA GLY A 42 -16.04 1.28 -9.76
C GLY A 42 -16.18 2.78 -10.05
N PRO A 43 -17.27 3.43 -9.66
CA PRO A 43 -17.45 4.86 -9.84
C PRO A 43 -16.47 5.61 -8.92
N GLU A 44 -15.30 5.94 -9.45
CA GLU A 44 -14.29 6.74 -8.75
C GLU A 44 -14.83 8.17 -8.54
N ARG A 45 -14.91 8.59 -7.28
CA ARG A 45 -15.23 9.95 -6.89
C ARG A 45 -14.16 10.45 -5.92
N MET A 46 -13.81 11.73 -6.04
CA MET A 46 -12.89 12.37 -5.07
C MET A 46 -13.42 12.18 -3.66
N GLY A 47 -12.56 11.70 -2.76
CA GLY A 47 -12.89 11.46 -1.35
C GLY A 47 -13.67 10.17 -1.05
N ALA A 48 -14.24 9.49 -2.05
CA ALA A 48 -14.89 8.20 -1.85
C ALA A 48 -13.87 7.10 -1.51
N PRO A 49 -14.26 6.07 -0.72
CA PRO A 49 -13.42 4.91 -0.49
C PRO A 49 -13.04 4.24 -1.81
N ILE A 50 -11.77 3.92 -1.96
CA ILE A 50 -11.23 3.16 -3.10
C ILE A 50 -10.38 2.01 -2.59
N THR A 51 -10.30 0.95 -3.40
CA THR A 51 -9.46 -0.20 -3.16
C THR A 51 -8.50 -0.39 -4.34
N ALA A 52 -7.27 -0.79 -4.05
CA ALA A 52 -6.31 -1.22 -5.07
C ALA A 52 -5.59 -2.48 -4.57
N TYR A 53 -4.94 -3.17 -5.47
CA TYR A 53 -4.38 -4.48 -5.21
C TYR A 53 -3.01 -4.63 -5.83
N ASP A 54 -2.14 -5.42 -5.16
CA ASP A 54 -0.89 -5.93 -5.71
C ASP A 54 -0.81 -7.44 -5.57
N ARG A 55 -0.33 -8.11 -6.62
CA ARG A 55 0.19 -9.48 -6.60
C ARG A 55 1.63 -9.44 -7.05
N ILE A 56 2.53 -10.03 -6.26
CA ILE A 56 3.96 -10.09 -6.56
C ILE A 56 4.43 -11.53 -6.35
N SER A 57 5.15 -12.09 -7.32
CA SER A 57 5.59 -13.50 -7.29
C SER A 57 6.88 -13.68 -8.09
N ASP A 58 7.67 -14.69 -7.71
CA ASP A 58 8.80 -15.15 -8.51
C ASP A 58 8.35 -16.00 -9.72
N HIS A 59 7.08 -16.39 -9.76
CA HIS A 59 6.47 -17.20 -10.84
C HIS A 59 5.39 -16.42 -11.60
N PRO A 60 5.09 -16.81 -12.85
CA PRO A 60 4.04 -16.16 -13.64
C PRO A 60 2.67 -16.16 -12.94
N ILE A 61 2.06 -14.98 -12.85
CA ILE A 61 0.75 -14.78 -12.24
C ILE A 61 -0.33 -14.94 -13.31
N ARG A 62 -1.20 -15.93 -13.11
CA ARG A 62 -2.29 -16.26 -14.06
C ARG A 62 -3.68 -15.89 -13.55
N VAL A 63 -3.77 -15.40 -12.31
CA VAL A 63 -5.03 -14.99 -11.68
C VAL A 63 -5.28 -13.51 -11.97
N HIS A 64 -6.52 -13.15 -12.32
CA HIS A 64 -6.91 -11.77 -12.67
C HIS A 64 -8.10 -11.26 -11.85
N SER A 65 -8.59 -12.03 -10.88
CA SER A 65 -9.64 -11.59 -9.94
C SER A 65 -9.13 -10.57 -8.92
N ASN A 66 -10.04 -9.88 -8.26
CA ASN A 66 -9.72 -9.11 -7.06
C ASN A 66 -9.10 -10.01 -5.97
N ILE A 67 -8.42 -9.39 -5.01
CA ILE A 67 -7.81 -10.10 -3.88
C ILE A 67 -8.78 -10.08 -2.70
N TYR A 68 -9.32 -11.26 -2.38
CA TYR A 68 -10.29 -11.41 -1.29
C TYR A 68 -9.65 -11.83 0.04
N ASP A 69 -8.53 -12.57 -0.02
CA ASP A 69 -7.79 -13.08 1.16
C ASP A 69 -6.34 -12.54 1.19
N PRO A 70 -6.17 -11.20 1.34
CA PRO A 70 -4.84 -10.60 1.30
C PRO A 70 -3.98 -11.07 2.48
N GLN A 71 -2.67 -11.18 2.26
CA GLN A 71 -1.69 -11.35 3.33
C GLN A 71 -1.43 -10.03 4.06
N TYR A 72 -1.49 -8.92 3.31
CA TYR A 72 -1.26 -7.59 3.86
C TYR A 72 -2.35 -6.63 3.43
N VAL A 73 -2.72 -5.75 4.36
CA VAL A 73 -3.60 -4.62 4.09
C VAL A 73 -2.88 -3.33 4.43
N VAL A 74 -2.98 -2.34 3.55
CA VAL A 74 -2.47 -0.98 3.77
C VAL A 74 -3.62 0.00 3.79
N VAL A 75 -3.77 0.76 4.86
CA VAL A 75 -4.80 1.78 5.05
C VAL A 75 -4.15 3.16 4.99
N VAL A 76 -4.39 3.87 3.90
CA VAL A 76 -3.81 5.20 3.65
C VAL A 76 -4.56 6.30 4.43
N ASP A 77 -5.82 6.05 4.75
CA ASP A 77 -6.69 6.96 5.51
C ASP A 77 -7.39 6.23 6.66
N GLU A 78 -7.00 6.55 7.89
CA GLU A 78 -7.54 5.91 9.10
C GLU A 78 -9.05 6.10 9.29
N THR A 79 -9.65 7.15 8.70
CA THR A 79 -11.10 7.36 8.78
C THR A 79 -11.91 6.26 8.11
N LEU A 80 -11.26 5.44 7.25
CA LEU A 80 -11.91 4.28 6.63
C LEU A 80 -12.19 3.15 7.62
N LEU A 81 -11.50 3.09 8.75
CA LEU A 81 -11.73 2.07 9.79
C LEU A 81 -13.16 2.10 10.33
N GLU A 82 -13.84 3.26 10.28
CA GLU A 82 -15.20 3.44 10.77
C GLU A 82 -16.28 3.04 9.74
N ILE A 83 -15.95 3.03 8.45
CA ILE A 83 -16.95 2.89 7.37
C ILE A 83 -16.72 1.67 6.48
N VAL A 84 -15.51 1.11 6.49
CA VAL A 84 -15.13 -0.05 5.67
C VAL A 84 -14.54 -1.13 6.58
N ASP A 85 -14.91 -2.37 6.36
CA ASP A 85 -14.21 -3.49 6.99
C ASP A 85 -12.88 -3.76 6.27
N VAL A 86 -11.85 -3.02 6.67
CA VAL A 86 -10.50 -3.16 6.08
C VAL A 86 -9.84 -4.50 6.42
N THR A 87 -10.37 -5.23 7.41
CA THR A 87 -9.84 -6.53 7.84
C THR A 87 -10.55 -7.72 7.17
N ALA A 88 -11.59 -7.48 6.38
CA ALA A 88 -12.33 -8.54 5.71
C ALA A 88 -11.39 -9.42 4.87
N GLY A 89 -11.34 -10.72 5.14
CA GLY A 89 -10.48 -11.69 4.47
C GLY A 89 -8.99 -11.57 4.76
N LEU A 90 -8.55 -10.59 5.57
CA LEU A 90 -7.15 -10.45 5.94
C LEU A 90 -6.69 -11.66 6.76
N ARG A 91 -5.61 -12.29 6.31
CA ARG A 91 -5.06 -13.49 6.94
C ARG A 91 -4.46 -13.17 8.31
N GLU A 92 -4.65 -14.06 9.28
CA GLU A 92 -4.09 -13.88 10.64
C GLU A 92 -2.56 -14.02 10.67
N ASP A 93 -1.96 -14.73 9.71
CA ASP A 93 -0.50 -14.84 9.55
C ASP A 93 0.12 -13.64 8.83
N GLY A 94 -0.70 -12.70 8.38
CA GLY A 94 -0.31 -11.47 7.70
C GLY A 94 -0.22 -10.26 8.62
N ALA A 95 -0.41 -9.07 8.03
CA ALA A 95 -0.37 -7.82 8.77
C ALA A 95 -1.24 -6.73 8.14
N ILE A 96 -1.63 -5.76 8.98
CA ILE A 96 -2.24 -4.50 8.56
C ILE A 96 -1.34 -3.32 8.91
N LEU A 97 -1.14 -2.41 7.95
CA LEU A 97 -0.40 -1.15 8.11
C LEU A 97 -1.38 0.01 8.00
N ILE A 98 -1.35 0.92 8.94
CA ILE A 98 -2.31 2.03 9.02
C ILE A 98 -1.58 3.35 9.13
N ASN A 99 -1.89 4.28 8.23
CA ASN A 99 -1.44 5.66 8.33
C ASN A 99 -2.23 6.37 9.44
N THR A 100 -1.59 6.57 10.57
CA THR A 100 -2.17 7.25 11.73
C THR A 100 -1.08 7.76 12.65
N SER A 101 -1.37 8.84 13.37
CA SER A 101 -0.55 9.33 14.50
C SER A 101 -0.88 8.64 15.82
N ARG A 102 -1.96 7.85 15.87
CA ARG A 102 -2.38 7.11 17.06
C ARG A 102 -1.49 5.88 17.30
N SER A 103 -1.40 5.49 18.55
CA SER A 103 -0.71 4.26 18.92
C SER A 103 -1.44 3.02 18.41
N LYS A 104 -0.71 1.91 18.34
CA LYS A 104 -1.28 0.60 17.98
C LYS A 104 -2.45 0.21 18.89
N ASP A 105 -2.33 0.47 20.20
CA ASP A 105 -3.35 0.09 21.19
C ASP A 105 -4.66 0.87 21.01
N GLU A 106 -4.57 2.11 20.51
CA GLU A 106 -5.75 2.92 20.17
C GLU A 106 -6.41 2.47 18.87
N ILE A 107 -5.66 1.83 17.97
CA ILE A 107 -6.17 1.36 16.67
C ILE A 107 -6.81 -0.02 16.75
N ILE A 108 -6.25 -0.94 17.54
CA ILE A 108 -6.73 -2.33 17.64
C ILE A 108 -8.24 -2.46 17.86
N PRO A 109 -8.90 -1.65 18.72
CA PRO A 109 -10.36 -1.74 18.92
C PRO A 109 -11.20 -1.51 17.65
N HIS A 110 -10.65 -0.79 16.66
CA HIS A 110 -11.33 -0.49 15.38
C HIS A 110 -11.15 -1.59 14.32
N LEU A 111 -10.38 -2.64 14.61
CA LEU A 111 -10.03 -3.69 13.65
C LEU A 111 -10.92 -4.94 13.74
N LYS A 112 -12.12 -4.80 14.27
CA LYS A 112 -13.16 -5.88 14.29
C LYS A 112 -12.65 -7.24 14.79
N GLY A 113 -11.76 -7.23 15.78
CA GLY A 113 -11.23 -8.44 16.39
C GLY A 113 -10.08 -9.11 15.62
N TYR A 114 -9.49 -8.45 14.64
CA TYR A 114 -8.29 -8.96 13.96
C TYR A 114 -7.17 -9.23 14.95
N LYS A 115 -6.56 -10.42 14.87
CA LYS A 115 -5.55 -10.90 15.83
C LYS A 115 -4.12 -10.96 15.25
N GLY A 116 -3.96 -10.65 13.99
CA GLY A 116 -2.65 -10.63 13.33
C GLY A 116 -1.81 -9.40 13.70
N LYS A 117 -0.75 -9.19 12.96
CA LYS A 117 0.19 -8.08 13.21
C LYS A 117 -0.42 -6.74 12.78
N VAL A 118 -0.27 -5.73 13.63
CA VAL A 118 -0.73 -4.35 13.38
C VAL A 118 0.48 -3.42 13.44
N TYR A 119 0.66 -2.62 12.40
CA TYR A 119 1.67 -1.57 12.30
C TYR A 119 1.00 -0.22 12.09
N THR A 120 1.48 0.80 12.80
CA THR A 120 1.06 2.19 12.63
C THR A 120 2.23 3.02 12.13
N VAL A 121 1.96 3.91 11.18
CA VAL A 121 2.95 4.81 10.57
C VAL A 121 2.33 6.18 10.44
N ASP A 122 2.92 7.22 11.00
CA ASP A 122 2.49 8.60 10.76
C ASP A 122 3.04 9.11 9.41
N ALA A 123 2.51 8.50 8.34
CA ALA A 123 2.92 8.78 6.98
C ALA A 123 2.58 10.22 6.55
N LYS A 124 1.51 10.78 7.12
CA LYS A 124 1.16 12.20 6.91
C LYS A 124 2.25 13.12 7.45
N LYS A 125 2.70 12.88 8.68
CA LYS A 125 3.78 13.68 9.28
C LYS A 125 5.07 13.55 8.47
N ILE A 126 5.46 12.33 8.10
CA ILE A 126 6.65 12.07 7.27
C ILE A 126 6.56 12.85 5.96
N ALA A 127 5.43 12.80 5.26
CA ALA A 127 5.24 13.50 3.99
C ALA A 127 5.29 15.03 4.17
N MET A 128 4.69 15.56 5.24
CA MET A 128 4.73 16.99 5.53
C MET A 128 6.15 17.47 5.87
N ASP A 129 6.91 16.69 6.65
CA ASP A 129 8.27 17.05 7.08
C ASP A 129 9.28 16.96 5.90
N THR A 130 9.05 16.04 4.94
CA THR A 130 9.99 15.81 3.82
C THR A 130 9.59 16.52 2.53
N LEU A 131 8.31 16.57 2.19
CA LEU A 131 7.80 17.10 0.93
C LEU A 131 7.01 18.40 1.09
N GLY A 132 6.71 18.83 2.33
CA GLY A 132 5.86 19.97 2.62
C GLY A 132 4.40 19.80 2.15
N LYS A 133 3.98 18.58 1.81
CA LYS A 133 2.66 18.25 1.28
C LYS A 133 2.14 16.95 1.87
N ASN A 134 0.81 16.86 2.02
CA ASN A 134 0.15 15.66 2.54
C ASN A 134 0.01 14.58 1.44
N PHE A 135 1.09 13.87 1.17
CA PHE A 135 1.12 12.70 0.27
C PHE A 135 1.56 11.45 1.03
N PRO A 136 0.69 10.84 1.86
CA PRO A 136 1.06 9.69 2.70
C PRO A 136 1.31 8.39 1.91
N ASN A 137 0.92 8.33 0.65
CA ASN A 137 1.06 7.14 -0.20
C ASN A 137 2.52 6.68 -0.35
N THR A 138 3.47 7.60 -0.51
CA THR A 138 4.90 7.24 -0.66
C THR A 138 5.52 6.68 0.62
N PRO A 139 5.36 7.31 1.81
CA PRO A 139 5.80 6.68 3.06
C PRO A 139 5.11 5.34 3.36
N MET A 140 3.83 5.18 3.03
CA MET A 140 3.13 3.91 3.19
C MET A 140 3.65 2.84 2.23
N LEU A 141 4.04 3.21 1.01
CA LEU A 141 4.70 2.33 0.06
C LEU A 141 6.05 1.83 0.60
N ALA A 142 6.87 2.72 1.14
CA ALA A 142 8.12 2.32 1.77
C ALA A 142 7.90 1.39 2.97
N ALA A 143 6.90 1.69 3.80
CA ALA A 143 6.55 0.89 4.96
C ALA A 143 6.13 -0.54 4.58
N ILE A 144 5.28 -0.72 3.56
CA ILE A 144 4.86 -2.07 3.14
C ILE A 144 6.02 -2.86 2.54
N VAL A 145 6.90 -2.24 1.77
CA VAL A 145 8.11 -2.90 1.26
C VAL A 145 8.99 -3.37 2.41
N LYS A 146 9.19 -2.53 3.42
CA LYS A 146 9.99 -2.89 4.61
C LYS A 146 9.37 -4.03 5.40
N VAL A 147 8.06 -4.01 5.63
CA VAL A 147 7.35 -5.04 6.41
C VAL A 147 7.32 -6.38 5.68
N THR A 148 7.14 -6.37 4.38
CA THR A 148 7.06 -7.59 3.56
C THR A 148 8.43 -8.16 3.19
N GLY A 149 9.45 -7.30 3.09
CA GLY A 149 10.76 -7.68 2.55
C GLY A 149 10.72 -8.14 1.10
N VAL A 150 9.68 -7.79 0.36
CA VAL A 150 9.43 -8.26 -1.02
C VAL A 150 10.48 -7.75 -2.01
N ILE A 151 11.06 -6.59 -1.72
CA ILE A 151 12.15 -5.97 -2.45
C ILE A 151 13.20 -5.53 -1.43
N GLU A 152 14.47 -5.72 -1.72
CA GLU A 152 15.57 -5.29 -0.86
C GLU A 152 15.58 -3.75 -0.77
N ASP A 153 15.82 -3.20 0.43
CA ASP A 153 15.66 -1.77 0.75
C ASP A 153 16.45 -0.84 -0.21
N GLU A 154 17.71 -1.16 -0.45
CA GLU A 154 18.58 -0.33 -1.33
C GLU A 154 18.12 -0.39 -2.78
N THR A 155 17.76 -1.57 -3.26
CA THR A 155 17.19 -1.77 -4.59
C THR A 155 15.89 -1.01 -4.75
N PHE A 156 15.00 -1.07 -3.76
CA PHE A 156 13.75 -0.31 -3.77
C PHE A 156 14.00 1.20 -3.86
N LEU A 157 14.89 1.74 -3.04
CA LEU A 157 15.20 3.18 -3.04
C LEU A 157 15.79 3.64 -4.39
N ASN A 158 16.69 2.87 -4.98
CA ASN A 158 17.28 3.18 -6.28
C ASN A 158 16.24 3.18 -7.41
N GLU A 159 15.36 2.19 -7.44
CA GLU A 159 14.27 2.11 -8.43
C GLU A 159 13.24 3.22 -8.24
N MET A 160 12.92 3.58 -7.00
CA MET A 160 12.04 4.70 -6.69
C MET A 160 12.63 6.02 -7.17
N GLU A 161 13.90 6.28 -6.90
CA GLU A 161 14.59 7.48 -7.38
C GLU A 161 14.54 7.58 -8.90
N GLY A 162 14.81 6.47 -9.61
CA GLY A 162 14.70 6.41 -11.07
C GLY A 162 13.29 6.68 -11.58
N SER A 163 12.28 6.10 -10.95
CA SER A 163 10.86 6.29 -11.32
C SER A 163 10.41 7.73 -11.07
N PHE A 164 10.82 8.35 -9.96
CA PHE A 164 10.51 9.75 -9.68
C PHE A 164 11.21 10.70 -10.65
N LYS A 165 12.48 10.52 -10.91
CA LYS A 165 13.23 11.33 -11.89
C LYS A 165 12.56 11.29 -13.27
N HIS A 166 12.08 10.13 -13.69
CA HIS A 166 11.37 10.00 -14.96
C HIS A 166 10.00 10.67 -14.96
N LYS A 167 9.19 10.45 -13.93
CA LYS A 167 7.83 11.01 -13.81
C LYS A 167 7.82 12.52 -13.60
N PHE A 168 8.80 13.05 -12.90
CA PHE A 168 8.92 14.47 -12.53
C PHE A 168 10.06 15.20 -13.25
N ALA A 169 10.56 14.68 -14.38
CA ALA A 169 11.62 15.30 -15.16
C ALA A 169 11.36 16.77 -15.54
N LYS A 170 10.09 17.20 -15.56
CA LYS A 170 9.65 18.59 -15.82
C LYS A 170 9.44 19.42 -14.54
N LYS A 171 9.67 18.85 -13.35
CA LYS A 171 9.51 19.48 -12.04
C LYS A 171 10.64 19.04 -11.13
N PRO A 172 11.87 19.55 -11.34
CA PRO A 172 13.07 19.10 -10.62
C PRO A 172 13.04 19.42 -9.11
N GLU A 173 12.09 20.25 -8.66
CA GLU A 173 11.89 20.59 -7.24
C GLU A 173 11.01 19.56 -6.46
N VAL A 174 10.56 18.52 -7.09
CA VAL A 174 9.85 17.39 -6.47
C VAL A 174 10.77 16.19 -6.40
#